data_ff9b2b679cbcda1119e9fb7372160742
#
_entry.id   ff9b2b679cbcda1119e9fb7372160742
#
_cell.length_a   1.000
_cell.length_b   1.000
_cell.length_c   1.000
_cell.angle_alpha   90.00
_cell.angle_beta   90.00
_cell.angle_gamma   90.00
#
_symmetry.space_group_name_H-M   'P 1'
#
loop_
_entity.id
_entity.type
_entity.pdbx_description
1 polymer ?
#
loop_
_entity_poly.entity_id
_entity_poly.type
_entity_poly.pdbx_seq_one_letter_code
_entity_poly.pdbx_strand_id
1 'polypeptide(L)'
;MQTTNAFNDNFVKFILIPLGVGLASIGFAPEGLEYLLGLLLVLPFVFLAPSAGWLADRFPKNLIIRWSSWFQLAVLVLMSFGLWIGVSSEGNGGGVALPLVIFAFFLLAVQSALLSPAKMGVVKELLGSSRLGFANGLMEGTAILAILLGQIIGGIWFDKWGLQVGRGIWQAAFTPVLWILIGGVLSIFLSHAIEPTKAAGAEPFKKKIVMRHFVDLRIVRSDVAMWRSALGIAFFWGFGGFLQLLLIQIAQERKGSLAGMGVETAILWMPVVLGIVFGSLLASWICGRRNELGLVVVGGLLMSVATVLLAFLSSGISSYGLLAIAGCGGALFMVPLNAYLQDRAPESERGLVISASNLCNNLAGVFAVVAQMACKKSGMPAWIQFLVLGGLCAWVSLYLLRLLPKDFLRLVVLGVFRSIYRIRSVGHREIPSEGGVLLVANHLTYIDAFVLSASCPRPIRFLMFADCFENKWVGFGARLFDALPISSTRARDAIVSASEALKQGAVVCVFPEGQLSRTGGLSEIKRGYQMIAKKAGCPVIPAYMDGLWGSIWSFSE
;
A
#
# COMPACT_ATOMS: atom_id res chain seq x y z
N MET A 1 15.38 -4.67 -14.71
CA MET A 1 15.18 -3.36 -15.31
C MET A 1 14.34 -2.40 -14.45
N GLN A 2 13.06 -2.66 -14.14
CA GLN A 2 12.27 -1.77 -13.26
C GLN A 2 12.94 -1.54 -11.90
N THR A 3 13.36 -2.61 -11.25
CA THR A 3 14.10 -2.60 -9.99
C THR A 3 15.37 -1.75 -10.09
N THR A 4 16.12 -1.88 -11.19
CA THR A 4 17.35 -1.10 -11.44
C THR A 4 17.05 0.39 -11.61
N ASN A 5 15.98 0.73 -12.37
CA ASN A 5 15.60 2.14 -12.58
C ASN A 5 15.12 2.77 -11.27
N ALA A 6 14.25 2.08 -10.52
CA ALA A 6 13.77 2.56 -9.22
C ALA A 6 14.92 2.76 -8.21
N PHE A 7 15.90 1.86 -8.22
CA PHE A 7 17.12 2.01 -7.45
C PHE A 7 17.91 3.25 -7.87
N ASN A 8 18.22 3.40 -9.17
CA ASN A 8 19.01 4.51 -9.69
C ASN A 8 18.39 5.87 -9.36
N ASP A 9 17.08 6.03 -9.59
CA ASP A 9 16.36 7.29 -9.36
C ASP A 9 16.43 7.72 -7.89
N ASN A 10 16.24 6.77 -6.98
CA ASN A 10 16.23 7.04 -5.55
C ASN A 10 17.64 7.17 -4.97
N PHE A 11 18.60 6.43 -5.48
CA PHE A 11 20.00 6.57 -5.13
C PHE A 11 20.51 7.98 -5.50
N VAL A 12 20.25 8.44 -6.74
CA VAL A 12 20.60 9.79 -7.17
C VAL A 12 19.94 10.84 -6.30
N LYS A 13 18.65 10.71 -6.01
CA LYS A 13 17.94 11.63 -5.12
C LYS A 13 18.65 11.78 -3.76
N PHE A 14 19.06 10.65 -3.16
CA PHE A 14 19.68 10.63 -1.83
C PHE A 14 21.17 11.00 -1.83
N ILE A 15 21.77 11.17 -3.00
CA ILE A 15 23.07 11.84 -3.16
C ILE A 15 22.88 13.35 -3.36
N LEU A 16 21.88 13.77 -4.15
CA LEU A 16 21.67 15.17 -4.47
C LEU A 16 21.09 15.97 -3.29
N ILE A 17 20.35 15.34 -2.38
CA ILE A 17 19.82 16.01 -1.18
C ILE A 17 20.98 16.52 -0.29
N PRO A 18 21.92 15.69 0.19
CA PRO A 18 23.03 16.19 1.00
C PRO A 18 23.99 17.09 0.20
N LEU A 19 24.17 16.86 -1.11
CA LEU A 19 24.89 17.80 -1.96
C LEU A 19 24.25 19.20 -1.91
N GLY A 20 22.94 19.29 -2.09
CA GLY A 20 22.19 20.54 -2.08
C GLY A 20 22.27 21.26 -0.73
N VAL A 21 22.09 20.52 0.36
CA VAL A 21 22.22 21.06 1.73
C VAL A 21 23.63 21.60 1.96
N GLY A 22 24.64 20.87 1.49
CA GLY A 22 26.01 21.29 1.64
C GLY A 22 26.40 22.51 0.82
N LEU A 23 25.93 22.58 -0.41
CA LEU A 23 26.15 23.76 -1.24
C LEU A 23 25.42 24.99 -0.67
N ALA A 24 24.24 24.80 -0.05
CA ALA A 24 23.53 25.88 0.64
C ALA A 24 24.30 26.38 1.86
N SER A 25 24.91 25.50 2.66
CA SER A 25 25.69 25.88 3.85
C SER A 25 26.92 26.73 3.55
N ILE A 26 27.45 26.64 2.32
CA ILE A 26 28.59 27.44 1.85
C ILE A 26 28.18 28.58 0.90
N GLY A 27 26.87 28.83 0.76
CA GLY A 27 26.33 29.95 -0.03
C GLY A 27 26.28 29.72 -1.56
N PHE A 28 26.56 28.50 -2.05
CA PHE A 28 26.52 28.18 -3.49
C PHE A 28 25.17 27.68 -3.99
N ALA A 29 24.22 27.39 -3.10
CA ALA A 29 22.86 27.00 -3.44
C ALA A 29 21.84 27.69 -2.56
N PRO A 30 20.59 27.87 -3.04
CA PRO A 30 19.50 28.32 -2.18
C PRO A 30 19.16 27.27 -1.13
N GLU A 31 18.76 27.72 0.05
CA GLU A 31 18.22 26.83 1.08
C GLU A 31 16.94 26.14 0.58
N GLY A 32 16.73 24.89 0.98
CA GLY A 32 15.53 24.13 0.64
C GLY A 32 15.60 23.44 -0.72
N LEU A 33 16.78 23.18 -1.25
CA LEU A 33 16.95 22.44 -2.50
C LEU A 33 16.35 21.03 -2.42
N GLU A 34 16.31 20.41 -1.24
CA GLU A 34 15.65 19.11 -0.98
C GLU A 34 14.16 19.14 -1.36
N TYR A 35 13.49 20.26 -1.16
CA TYR A 35 12.08 20.44 -1.55
C TYR A 35 11.92 20.56 -3.06
N LEU A 36 12.82 21.33 -3.70
CA LEU A 36 12.84 21.44 -5.16
C LEU A 36 13.06 20.07 -5.80
N LEU A 37 14.01 19.28 -5.33
CA LEU A 37 14.25 17.92 -5.81
C LEU A 37 13.03 17.02 -5.58
N GLY A 38 12.36 17.16 -4.43
CA GLY A 38 11.09 16.45 -4.16
C GLY A 38 10.00 16.80 -5.15
N LEU A 39 9.81 18.08 -5.46
CA LEU A 39 8.83 18.54 -6.45
C LEU A 39 9.18 18.09 -7.86
N LEU A 40 10.44 18.26 -8.28
CA LEU A 40 10.90 17.86 -9.61
C LEU A 40 10.74 16.37 -9.88
N LEU A 41 10.81 15.52 -8.85
CA LEU A 41 10.56 14.10 -8.98
C LEU A 41 9.08 13.79 -9.28
N VAL A 42 8.15 14.53 -8.69
CA VAL A 42 6.72 14.22 -8.74
C VAL A 42 6.00 14.94 -9.89
N LEU A 43 6.38 16.18 -10.20
CA LEU A 43 5.70 17.00 -11.21
C LEU A 43 5.59 16.34 -12.61
N PRO A 44 6.62 15.66 -13.16
CA PRO A 44 6.49 14.96 -14.44
C PRO A 44 5.39 13.90 -14.45
N PHE A 45 5.19 13.17 -13.35
CA PHE A 45 4.12 12.19 -13.25
C PHE A 45 2.73 12.83 -13.25
N VAL A 46 2.58 14.04 -12.71
CA VAL A 46 1.32 14.78 -12.75
C VAL A 46 0.99 15.25 -14.16
N PHE A 47 1.98 15.79 -14.89
CA PHE A 47 1.72 16.43 -16.18
C PHE A 47 1.84 15.50 -17.38
N LEU A 48 2.76 14.52 -17.33
CA LEU A 48 3.10 13.69 -18.50
C LEU A 48 2.39 12.33 -18.54
N ALA A 49 1.74 11.87 -17.46
CA ALA A 49 1.17 10.53 -17.43
C ALA A 49 0.13 10.26 -18.53
N PRO A 50 -0.77 11.19 -18.96
CA PRO A 50 -1.65 10.92 -20.08
C PRO A 50 -0.91 10.79 -21.41
N SER A 51 0.11 11.63 -21.61
CA SER A 51 0.97 11.58 -22.80
C SER A 51 1.80 10.30 -22.83
N ALA A 52 2.28 9.85 -21.67
CA ALA A 52 2.98 8.59 -21.52
C ALA A 52 2.07 7.38 -21.80
N GLY A 53 0.81 7.42 -21.36
CA GLY A 53 -0.20 6.42 -21.69
C GLY A 53 -0.45 6.32 -23.19
N TRP A 54 -0.66 7.46 -23.85
CA TRP A 54 -0.81 7.51 -25.30
C TRP A 54 0.41 6.96 -26.02
N LEU A 55 1.63 7.30 -25.57
CA LEU A 55 2.87 6.80 -26.14
C LEU A 55 2.96 5.26 -26.04
N ALA A 56 2.59 4.70 -24.87
CA ALA A 56 2.57 3.26 -24.59
C ALA A 56 1.55 2.49 -25.46
N ASP A 57 0.48 3.15 -25.90
CA ASP A 57 -0.51 2.55 -26.80
C ASP A 57 -0.10 2.71 -28.27
N ARG A 58 0.60 3.80 -28.62
CA ARG A 58 1.01 4.10 -30.00
C ARG A 58 2.17 3.26 -30.49
N PHE A 59 3.14 2.99 -29.62
CA PHE A 59 4.37 2.27 -29.98
C PHE A 59 4.48 0.93 -29.26
N PRO A 60 5.21 -0.04 -29.84
CA PRO A 60 5.54 -1.28 -29.15
C PRO A 60 6.22 -1.00 -27.81
N LYS A 61 5.71 -1.58 -26.73
CA LYS A 61 6.17 -1.29 -25.36
C LYS A 61 7.64 -1.65 -25.13
N ASN A 62 8.12 -2.72 -25.77
CA ASN A 62 9.54 -3.09 -25.73
C ASN A 62 10.46 -2.00 -26.33
N LEU A 63 10.01 -1.28 -27.39
CA LEU A 63 10.78 -0.16 -27.94
C LEU A 63 10.81 1.04 -26.99
N ILE A 64 9.68 1.40 -26.39
CA ILE A 64 9.63 2.47 -25.40
C ILE A 64 10.57 2.16 -24.23
N ILE A 65 10.57 0.92 -23.75
CA ILE A 65 11.45 0.47 -22.67
C ILE A 65 12.93 0.60 -23.08
N ARG A 66 13.30 0.21 -24.30
CA ARG A 66 14.67 0.35 -24.83
C ARG A 66 15.09 1.81 -24.95
N TRP A 67 14.26 2.65 -25.58
CA TRP A 67 14.53 4.09 -25.68
C TRP A 67 14.67 4.75 -24.31
N SER A 68 13.79 4.40 -23.39
CA SER A 68 13.83 4.90 -22.02
C SER A 68 15.12 4.50 -21.30
N SER A 69 15.66 3.29 -21.53
CA SER A 69 16.93 2.85 -20.94
C SER A 69 18.13 3.61 -21.52
N TRP A 70 18.16 3.84 -22.83
CA TRP A 70 19.17 4.68 -23.46
C TRP A 70 19.12 6.13 -22.98
N PHE A 71 17.90 6.68 -22.88
CA PHE A 71 17.68 8.04 -22.38
C PHE A 71 18.13 8.16 -20.92
N GLN A 72 17.86 7.16 -20.06
CA GLN A 72 18.33 7.13 -18.68
C GLN A 72 19.86 7.19 -18.63
N LEU A 73 20.55 6.37 -19.43
CA LEU A 73 22.01 6.38 -19.46
C LEU A 73 22.55 7.74 -19.91
N ALA A 74 21.97 8.33 -20.97
CA ALA A 74 22.37 9.66 -21.45
C ALA A 74 22.19 10.74 -20.36
N VAL A 75 21.10 10.69 -19.62
CA VAL A 75 20.81 11.62 -18.50
C VAL A 75 21.80 11.41 -17.34
N LEU A 76 22.14 10.16 -17.02
CA LEU A 76 23.14 9.86 -15.97
C LEU A 76 24.54 10.35 -16.38
N VAL A 77 24.91 10.24 -17.68
CA VAL A 77 26.15 10.81 -18.22
C VAL A 77 26.14 12.34 -18.13
N LEU A 78 25.02 12.98 -18.51
CA LEU A 78 24.84 14.43 -18.39
C LEU A 78 24.98 14.89 -16.94
N MET A 79 24.37 14.16 -16.00
CA MET A 79 24.50 14.42 -14.56
C MET A 79 25.95 14.28 -14.07
N SER A 80 26.62 13.20 -14.50
CA SER A 80 28.03 12.99 -14.17
C SER A 80 28.91 14.11 -14.71
N PHE A 81 28.63 14.60 -15.91
CA PHE A 81 29.32 15.75 -16.51
C PHE A 81 29.09 17.03 -15.71
N GLY A 82 27.85 17.31 -15.29
CA GLY A 82 27.54 18.46 -14.42
C GLY A 82 28.28 18.40 -13.08
N LEU A 83 28.30 17.20 -12.45
CA LEU A 83 29.05 16.99 -11.20
C LEU A 83 30.56 17.12 -11.41
N TRP A 84 31.11 16.66 -12.53
CA TRP A 84 32.50 16.82 -12.89
C TRP A 84 32.89 18.29 -13.06
N ILE A 85 32.05 19.12 -13.68
CA ILE A 85 32.25 20.57 -13.75
C ILE A 85 32.37 21.15 -12.34
N GLY A 86 31.47 20.73 -11.42
CA GLY A 86 31.51 21.15 -10.02
C GLY A 86 32.82 20.77 -9.32
N VAL A 87 33.34 19.55 -9.59
CA VAL A 87 34.63 19.10 -9.07
C VAL A 87 35.80 19.89 -9.65
N SER A 88 35.79 20.14 -10.98
CA SER A 88 36.95 20.76 -11.70
C SER A 88 37.08 22.26 -11.44
N SER A 89 36.02 22.91 -10.99
CA SER A 89 35.94 24.37 -10.83
C SER A 89 36.35 24.86 -9.43
N GLU A 90 36.83 23.97 -8.55
CA GLU A 90 37.24 24.29 -7.17
C GLU A 90 36.27 25.20 -6.40
N GLY A 91 34.94 25.04 -6.64
CA GLY A 91 33.89 25.85 -6.05
C GLY A 91 33.40 27.03 -6.90
N ASN A 92 34.11 27.51 -7.90
CA ASN A 92 33.65 28.61 -8.78
C ASN A 92 32.69 28.16 -9.87
N GLY A 93 32.58 26.85 -10.15
CA GLY A 93 31.67 26.27 -11.14
C GLY A 93 30.20 26.09 -10.70
N GLY A 94 29.85 26.52 -9.49
CA GLY A 94 28.49 26.36 -8.95
C GLY A 94 27.41 27.02 -9.82
N GLY A 95 27.73 28.08 -10.54
CA GLY A 95 26.81 28.80 -11.41
C GLY A 95 26.28 27.97 -12.60
N VAL A 96 27.05 27.02 -13.14
CA VAL A 96 26.63 26.17 -14.25
C VAL A 96 26.42 24.71 -13.83
N ALA A 97 27.24 24.21 -12.92
CA ALA A 97 27.21 22.82 -12.48
C ALA A 97 25.87 22.46 -11.81
N LEU A 98 25.42 23.24 -10.84
CA LEU A 98 24.21 22.95 -10.07
C LEU A 98 22.93 22.99 -10.94
N PRO A 99 22.67 24.02 -11.77
CA PRO A 99 21.54 24.02 -12.70
C PRO A 99 21.55 22.82 -13.66
N LEU A 100 22.73 22.44 -14.17
CA LEU A 100 22.86 21.28 -15.06
C LEU A 100 22.53 19.97 -14.36
N VAL A 101 22.98 19.78 -13.12
CA VAL A 101 22.67 18.60 -12.31
C VAL A 101 21.17 18.53 -11.97
N ILE A 102 20.56 19.67 -11.60
CA ILE A 102 19.12 19.77 -11.32
C ILE A 102 18.31 19.46 -12.58
N PHE A 103 18.73 19.99 -13.74
CA PHE A 103 18.08 19.72 -15.03
C PHE A 103 18.20 18.23 -15.40
N ALA A 104 19.37 17.62 -15.23
CA ALA A 104 19.53 16.18 -15.44
C ALA A 104 18.63 15.36 -14.52
N PHE A 105 18.49 15.74 -13.25
CA PHE A 105 17.58 15.09 -12.31
C PHE A 105 16.11 15.23 -12.74
N PHE A 106 15.70 16.39 -13.22
CA PHE A 106 14.37 16.59 -13.79
C PHE A 106 14.14 15.68 -15.01
N LEU A 107 15.12 15.57 -15.93
CA LEU A 107 15.05 14.67 -17.08
C LEU A 107 14.93 13.20 -16.66
N LEU A 108 15.58 12.80 -15.56
CA LEU A 108 15.46 11.45 -15.01
C LEU A 108 14.02 11.19 -14.53
N ALA A 109 13.39 12.14 -13.86
CA ALA A 109 12.00 12.06 -13.46
C ALA A 109 11.03 12.03 -14.67
N VAL A 110 11.30 12.82 -15.70
CA VAL A 110 10.57 12.78 -16.99
C VAL A 110 10.65 11.39 -17.62
N GLN A 111 11.85 10.80 -17.68
CA GLN A 111 12.09 9.46 -18.20
C GLN A 111 11.27 8.41 -17.44
N SER A 112 11.29 8.46 -16.11
CA SER A 112 10.54 7.53 -15.26
C SER A 112 9.02 7.67 -15.44
N ALA A 113 8.50 8.90 -15.61
CA ALA A 113 7.10 9.16 -15.87
C ALA A 113 6.65 8.59 -17.24
N LEU A 114 7.45 8.80 -18.29
CA LEU A 114 7.17 8.28 -19.64
C LEU A 114 7.23 6.75 -19.72
N LEU A 115 8.13 6.12 -18.95
CA LEU A 115 8.29 4.68 -18.91
C LEU A 115 7.13 3.98 -18.17
N SER A 116 6.52 4.63 -17.19
CA SER A 116 5.60 4.01 -16.23
C SER A 116 4.44 3.21 -16.89
N PRO A 117 3.67 3.71 -17.87
CA PRO A 117 2.60 2.93 -18.48
C PRO A 117 3.10 1.76 -19.34
N ALA A 118 4.20 1.96 -20.08
CA ALA A 118 4.76 0.92 -20.95
C ALA A 118 5.25 -0.28 -20.12
N LYS A 119 5.86 -0.03 -18.97
CA LYS A 119 6.36 -1.04 -18.06
C LYS A 119 5.23 -1.89 -17.43
N MET A 120 4.11 -1.28 -17.06
CA MET A 120 2.94 -2.00 -16.56
C MET A 120 2.24 -2.80 -17.67
N GLY A 121 2.13 -2.20 -18.85
CA GLY A 121 1.48 -2.84 -20.00
C GLY A 121 2.22 -4.05 -20.55
N VAL A 122 3.56 -4.04 -20.58
CA VAL A 122 4.36 -5.14 -21.12
C VAL A 122 4.18 -6.44 -20.34
N VAL A 123 3.96 -6.37 -19.02
CA VAL A 123 3.75 -7.55 -18.16
C VAL A 123 2.51 -8.34 -18.58
N LYS A 124 1.42 -7.63 -18.90
CA LYS A 124 0.19 -8.25 -19.37
C LYS A 124 0.37 -8.94 -20.72
N GLU A 125 1.15 -8.32 -21.63
CA GLU A 125 1.41 -8.86 -22.96
C GLU A 125 2.29 -10.13 -22.92
N LEU A 126 3.28 -10.17 -22.02
CA LEU A 126 4.21 -11.30 -21.91
C LEU A 126 3.65 -12.49 -21.12
N LEU A 127 2.88 -12.25 -20.06
CA LEU A 127 2.46 -13.30 -19.11
C LEU A 127 0.97 -13.66 -19.18
N GLY A 128 0.18 -12.88 -19.93
CA GLY A 128 -1.27 -13.05 -19.99
C GLY A 128 -1.98 -12.66 -18.69
N SER A 129 -3.32 -12.75 -18.69
CA SER A 129 -4.15 -12.33 -17.54
C SER A 129 -4.07 -13.29 -16.35
N SER A 130 -3.81 -14.58 -16.57
CA SER A 130 -3.81 -15.60 -15.50
C SER A 130 -2.67 -15.44 -14.46
N ARG A 131 -1.53 -14.88 -14.87
CA ARG A 131 -0.35 -14.66 -13.99
C ARG A 131 -0.10 -13.20 -13.67
N LEU A 132 -0.96 -12.31 -14.15
CA LEU A 132 -0.78 -10.87 -14.04
C LEU A 132 -0.70 -10.38 -12.58
N GLY A 133 -1.54 -10.92 -11.70
CA GLY A 133 -1.55 -10.56 -10.28
C GLY A 133 -0.23 -10.89 -9.58
N PHE A 134 0.30 -12.09 -9.80
CA PHE A 134 1.59 -12.50 -9.24
C PHE A 134 2.75 -11.65 -9.78
N ALA A 135 2.77 -11.41 -11.09
CA ALA A 135 3.83 -10.62 -11.73
C ALA A 135 3.83 -9.16 -11.29
N ASN A 136 2.65 -8.54 -11.19
CA ASN A 136 2.53 -7.16 -10.66
C ASN A 136 2.95 -7.09 -9.19
N GLY A 137 2.56 -8.05 -8.36
CA GLY A 137 2.98 -8.10 -6.96
C GLY A 137 4.50 -8.23 -6.82
N LEU A 138 5.14 -9.08 -7.64
CA LEU A 138 6.60 -9.23 -7.66
C LEU A 138 7.29 -7.95 -8.14
N MET A 139 6.77 -7.32 -9.20
CA MET A 139 7.28 -6.06 -9.72
C MET A 139 7.19 -4.92 -8.72
N GLU A 140 6.04 -4.73 -8.09
CA GLU A 140 5.82 -3.73 -7.05
C GLU A 140 6.73 -3.98 -5.82
N GLY A 141 6.78 -5.21 -5.32
CA GLY A 141 7.61 -5.57 -4.17
C GLY A 141 9.11 -5.33 -4.43
N THR A 142 9.61 -5.75 -5.60
CA THR A 142 11.02 -5.52 -5.96
C THR A 142 11.32 -4.04 -6.22
N ALA A 143 10.35 -3.27 -6.75
CA ALA A 143 10.50 -1.82 -6.94
C ALA A 143 10.58 -1.09 -5.60
N ILE A 144 9.70 -1.41 -4.65
CA ILE A 144 9.73 -0.84 -3.30
C ILE A 144 11.07 -1.14 -2.63
N LEU A 145 11.52 -2.40 -2.66
CA LEU A 145 12.82 -2.78 -2.10
C LEU A 145 13.97 -2.00 -2.74
N ALA A 146 13.95 -1.84 -4.06
CA ALA A 146 14.97 -1.08 -4.79
C ALA A 146 14.98 0.41 -4.45
N ILE A 147 13.80 1.04 -4.32
CA ILE A 147 13.63 2.42 -3.84
C ILE A 147 14.34 2.58 -2.50
N LEU A 148 14.07 1.68 -1.57
CA LEU A 148 14.57 1.74 -0.22
C LEU A 148 16.07 1.52 -0.15
N LEU A 149 16.59 0.52 -0.86
CA LEU A 149 18.02 0.26 -0.96
C LEU A 149 18.75 1.43 -1.64
N GLY A 150 18.18 2.01 -2.70
CA GLY A 150 18.73 3.19 -3.37
C GLY A 150 18.89 4.37 -2.42
N GLN A 151 17.89 4.66 -1.62
CA GLN A 151 17.91 5.74 -0.63
C GLN A 151 18.99 5.52 0.45
N ILE A 152 19.01 4.32 1.05
CA ILE A 152 19.97 3.98 2.12
C ILE A 152 21.40 4.00 1.59
N ILE A 153 21.65 3.29 0.49
CA ILE A 153 23.01 3.15 -0.06
C ILE A 153 23.49 4.50 -0.59
N GLY A 154 22.63 5.31 -1.24
CA GLY A 154 22.97 6.64 -1.72
C GLY A 154 23.46 7.56 -0.61
N GLY A 155 22.71 7.62 0.50
CA GLY A 155 23.11 8.42 1.67
C GLY A 155 24.41 7.96 2.30
N ILE A 156 24.60 6.63 2.50
CA ILE A 156 25.83 6.07 3.07
C ILE A 156 27.04 6.32 2.16
N TRP A 157 26.88 6.18 0.85
CA TRP A 157 27.99 6.35 -0.10
C TRP A 157 28.42 7.80 -0.22
N PHE A 158 27.48 8.75 -0.20
CA PHE A 158 27.80 10.17 -0.15
C PHE A 158 28.73 10.49 1.02
N ASP A 159 28.39 10.01 2.22
CA ASP A 159 29.19 10.26 3.43
C ASP A 159 30.56 9.55 3.41
N LYS A 160 30.58 8.27 3.05
CA LYS A 160 31.83 7.48 3.08
C LYS A 160 32.86 7.88 2.02
N TRP A 161 32.40 8.22 0.81
CA TRP A 161 33.29 8.47 -0.32
C TRP A 161 33.67 9.94 -0.50
N GLY A 162 32.96 10.84 0.15
CA GLY A 162 33.19 12.26 -0.04
C GLY A 162 33.77 12.97 1.17
N LEU A 163 33.06 12.92 2.28
CA LEU A 163 33.35 13.79 3.42
C LEU A 163 34.40 13.21 4.37
N GLN A 164 34.48 11.88 4.53
CA GLN A 164 35.44 11.23 5.41
C GLN A 164 36.90 11.24 4.87
N VAL A 165 37.08 11.43 3.55
CA VAL A 165 38.38 11.37 2.88
C VAL A 165 38.94 12.78 2.58
N GLY A 166 38.32 13.85 3.11
CA GLY A 166 38.74 15.24 2.87
C GLY A 166 38.54 15.72 1.43
N ARG A 167 37.73 15.01 0.64
CA ARG A 167 37.37 15.38 -0.72
C ARG A 167 36.22 16.41 -0.69
N GLY A 168 36.21 17.35 -1.63
CA GLY A 168 35.17 18.38 -1.72
C GLY A 168 33.77 17.81 -1.92
N ILE A 169 32.77 18.60 -1.58
CA ILE A 169 31.34 18.19 -1.60
C ILE A 169 30.87 17.70 -2.98
N TRP A 170 31.40 18.28 -4.06
CA TRP A 170 31.10 17.85 -5.43
C TRP A 170 31.66 16.45 -5.71
N GLN A 171 32.86 16.14 -5.21
CA GLN A 171 33.49 14.83 -5.35
C GLN A 171 32.70 13.76 -4.59
N ALA A 172 32.10 14.12 -3.45
CA ALA A 172 31.24 13.25 -2.67
C ALA A 172 29.99 12.78 -3.46
N ALA A 173 29.46 13.62 -4.32
CA ALA A 173 28.34 13.27 -5.21
C ALA A 173 28.80 12.61 -6.50
N PHE A 174 29.90 13.08 -7.10
CA PHE A 174 30.39 12.61 -8.40
C PHE A 174 30.75 11.13 -8.39
N THR A 175 31.57 10.71 -7.42
CA THR A 175 32.07 9.33 -7.37
C THR A 175 30.94 8.28 -7.27
N PRO A 176 29.95 8.42 -6.36
CA PRO A 176 28.82 7.48 -6.32
C PRO A 176 27.99 7.46 -7.60
N VAL A 177 27.77 8.62 -8.24
CA VAL A 177 26.98 8.70 -9.48
C VAL A 177 27.68 7.99 -10.64
N LEU A 178 29.01 7.95 -10.69
CA LEU A 178 29.73 7.15 -11.70
C LEU A 178 29.41 5.65 -11.59
N TRP A 179 29.25 5.12 -10.38
CA TRP A 179 28.90 3.71 -10.19
C TRP A 179 27.49 3.38 -10.71
N ILE A 180 26.59 4.35 -10.67
CA ILE A 180 25.22 4.16 -11.21
C ILE A 180 25.19 4.05 -12.73
N LEU A 181 26.19 4.55 -13.43
CA LEU A 181 26.32 4.31 -14.89
C LEU A 181 26.32 2.81 -15.20
N ILE A 182 26.92 1.98 -14.34
CA ILE A 182 26.87 0.52 -14.47
C ILE A 182 25.41 0.03 -14.41
N GLY A 183 24.62 0.55 -13.48
CA GLY A 183 23.18 0.26 -13.41
C GLY A 183 22.41 0.72 -14.65
N GLY A 184 22.77 1.87 -15.23
CA GLY A 184 22.23 2.36 -16.50
C GLY A 184 22.55 1.42 -17.66
N VAL A 185 23.80 0.97 -17.78
CA VAL A 185 24.23 -0.01 -18.79
C VAL A 185 23.51 -1.34 -18.59
N LEU A 186 23.42 -1.85 -17.36
CA LEU A 186 22.67 -3.06 -17.04
C LEU A 186 21.19 -2.93 -17.45
N SER A 187 20.57 -1.77 -17.24
CA SER A 187 19.19 -1.50 -17.66
C SER A 187 19.03 -1.63 -19.17
N ILE A 188 20.01 -1.18 -19.97
CA ILE A 188 19.99 -1.35 -21.43
C ILE A 188 20.03 -2.84 -21.80
N PHE A 189 20.99 -3.61 -21.25
CA PHE A 189 21.06 -5.05 -21.53
C PHE A 189 19.75 -5.76 -21.19
N LEU A 190 19.20 -5.51 -20.00
CA LEU A 190 17.92 -6.10 -19.59
C LEU A 190 16.76 -5.67 -20.47
N SER A 191 16.76 -4.44 -21.01
CA SER A 191 15.72 -3.96 -21.91
C SER A 191 15.73 -4.66 -23.27
N HIS A 192 16.89 -5.09 -23.75
CA HIS A 192 17.04 -5.83 -25.00
C HIS A 192 16.59 -7.30 -24.89
N ALA A 193 16.60 -7.86 -23.69
CA ALA A 193 16.11 -9.21 -23.42
C ALA A 193 14.57 -9.31 -23.43
N ILE A 194 13.84 -8.17 -23.52
CA ILE A 194 12.37 -8.17 -23.59
C ILE A 194 11.94 -8.53 -25.01
N GLU A 195 11.08 -9.53 -25.13
CA GLU A 195 10.51 -9.97 -26.40
C GLU A 195 9.75 -8.84 -27.11
N PRO A 196 9.72 -8.83 -28.45
CA PRO A 196 8.97 -7.85 -29.21
C PRO A 196 7.47 -7.88 -28.87
N THR A 197 6.92 -6.71 -28.60
CA THR A 197 5.48 -6.52 -28.32
C THR A 197 4.80 -5.82 -29.49
N LYS A 198 3.48 -5.94 -29.57
CA LYS A 198 2.70 -5.28 -30.63
C LYS A 198 2.22 -3.91 -30.16
N ALA A 199 2.15 -2.93 -31.07
CA ALA A 199 1.49 -1.66 -30.81
C ALA A 199 -0.03 -1.86 -30.75
N ALA A 200 -0.71 -1.18 -29.82
CA ALA A 200 -2.18 -1.25 -29.73
C ALA A 200 -2.90 -0.41 -30.81
N GLY A 201 -2.17 0.45 -31.55
CA GLY A 201 -2.74 1.21 -32.66
C GLY A 201 -3.53 2.45 -32.24
N ALA A 202 -3.02 3.23 -31.29
CA ALA A 202 -3.68 4.45 -30.82
C ALA A 202 -3.89 5.50 -31.92
N GLU A 203 -4.97 6.27 -31.75
CA GLU A 203 -5.26 7.45 -32.58
C GLU A 203 -4.11 8.48 -32.55
N PRO A 204 -4.08 9.41 -33.56
CA PRO A 204 -3.14 10.52 -33.56
C PRO A 204 -3.21 11.35 -32.27
N PHE A 205 -2.08 11.91 -31.84
CA PHE A 205 -2.01 12.75 -30.66
C PHE A 205 -2.94 13.97 -30.77
N LYS A 206 -3.89 14.07 -29.87
CA LYS A 206 -4.79 15.23 -29.73
C LYS A 206 -4.44 15.98 -28.45
N LYS A 207 -4.39 17.32 -28.48
CA LYS A 207 -4.10 18.16 -27.28
C LYS A 207 -5.00 17.83 -26.07
N LYS A 208 -6.22 17.34 -26.31
CA LYS A 208 -7.14 16.88 -25.25
C LYS A 208 -6.61 15.68 -24.45
N ILE A 209 -5.64 14.93 -24.96
CA ILE A 209 -5.03 13.80 -24.26
C ILE A 209 -4.33 14.29 -22.98
N VAL A 210 -3.69 15.44 -23.01
CA VAL A 210 -3.00 16.02 -21.85
C VAL A 210 -3.96 16.27 -20.67
N MET A 211 -5.22 16.60 -20.98
CA MET A 211 -6.27 16.87 -19.96
C MET A 211 -7.06 15.62 -19.55
N ARG A 212 -6.73 14.45 -20.07
CA ARG A 212 -7.48 13.20 -19.85
C ARG A 212 -7.52 12.79 -18.38
N HIS A 213 -6.49 13.11 -17.61
CA HIS A 213 -6.47 12.87 -16.15
C HIS A 213 -7.71 13.39 -15.41
N PHE A 214 -8.19 14.59 -15.79
CA PHE A 214 -9.37 15.16 -15.14
C PHE A 214 -10.66 14.41 -15.53
N VAL A 215 -10.66 13.76 -16.69
CA VAL A 215 -11.76 12.89 -17.13
C VAL A 215 -11.70 11.56 -16.38
N ASP A 216 -10.51 10.96 -16.24
CA ASP A 216 -10.30 9.70 -15.55
C ASP A 216 -10.66 9.81 -14.04
N LEU A 217 -10.41 10.98 -13.41
CA LEU A 217 -10.87 11.27 -12.06
C LEU A 217 -12.40 11.20 -11.89
N ARG A 218 -13.18 11.52 -12.93
CA ARG A 218 -14.65 11.41 -12.87
C ARG A 218 -15.10 9.98 -12.70
N ILE A 219 -14.40 9.03 -13.32
CA ILE A 219 -14.70 7.59 -13.21
C ILE A 219 -14.53 7.13 -11.75
N VAL A 220 -13.44 7.53 -11.10
CA VAL A 220 -13.20 7.19 -9.69
C VAL A 220 -14.20 7.90 -8.76
N ARG A 221 -14.57 9.15 -9.07
CA ARG A 221 -15.56 9.91 -8.28
C ARG A 221 -17.00 9.43 -8.44
N SER A 222 -17.32 8.70 -9.51
CA SER A 222 -18.67 8.16 -9.71
C SER A 222 -19.03 7.07 -8.69
N ASP A 223 -18.04 6.36 -8.15
CA ASP A 223 -18.21 5.43 -7.04
C ASP A 223 -17.55 5.98 -5.77
N VAL A 224 -18.36 6.27 -4.76
CA VAL A 224 -17.91 6.85 -3.48
C VAL A 224 -16.88 5.97 -2.78
N ALA A 225 -17.00 4.64 -2.90
CA ALA A 225 -16.07 3.71 -2.26
C ALA A 225 -14.72 3.70 -2.98
N MET A 226 -14.69 3.70 -4.31
CA MET A 226 -13.46 3.87 -5.10
C MET A 226 -12.78 5.21 -4.79
N TRP A 227 -13.55 6.30 -4.74
CA TRP A 227 -13.01 7.63 -4.42
C TRP A 227 -12.36 7.70 -3.05
N ARG A 228 -13.04 7.16 -2.02
CA ARG A 228 -12.51 7.10 -0.65
C ARG A 228 -11.25 6.24 -0.57
N SER A 229 -11.20 5.13 -1.29
CA SER A 229 -10.01 4.27 -1.34
C SER A 229 -8.83 4.97 -2.01
N ALA A 230 -9.05 5.66 -3.14
CA ALA A 230 -8.02 6.45 -3.81
C ALA A 230 -7.49 7.58 -2.93
N LEU A 231 -8.36 8.29 -2.20
CA LEU A 231 -7.95 9.31 -1.24
C LEU A 231 -7.17 8.72 -0.05
N GLY A 232 -7.57 7.55 0.45
CA GLY A 232 -6.83 6.85 1.50
C GLY A 232 -5.42 6.46 1.05
N ILE A 233 -5.27 5.91 -0.16
CA ILE A 233 -3.97 5.59 -0.73
C ILE A 233 -3.12 6.86 -0.92
N ALA A 234 -3.73 7.95 -1.43
CA ALA A 234 -3.07 9.24 -1.57
C ALA A 234 -2.61 9.81 -0.21
N PHE A 235 -3.44 9.66 0.84
CA PHE A 235 -3.08 10.03 2.20
C PHE A 235 -1.83 9.29 2.69
N PHE A 236 -1.72 7.98 2.46
CA PHE A 236 -0.53 7.20 2.80
C PHE A 236 0.73 7.75 2.11
N TRP A 237 0.66 8.04 0.81
CA TRP A 237 1.79 8.61 0.08
C TRP A 237 2.17 10.02 0.56
N GLY A 238 1.17 10.85 0.88
CA GLY A 238 1.39 12.16 1.50
C GLY A 238 2.04 12.05 2.88
N PHE A 239 1.55 11.14 3.73
CA PHE A 239 2.15 10.84 5.03
C PHE A 239 3.61 10.41 4.90
N GLY A 240 3.90 9.45 4.02
CA GLY A 240 5.26 8.95 3.77
C GLY A 240 6.20 10.04 3.27
N GLY A 241 5.73 10.88 2.33
CA GLY A 241 6.51 12.01 1.80
C GLY A 241 6.82 13.08 2.86
N PHE A 242 5.84 13.43 3.68
CA PHE A 242 6.04 14.38 4.80
C PHE A 242 7.02 13.80 5.84
N LEU A 243 6.79 12.55 6.27
CA LEU A 243 7.64 11.87 7.24
C LEU A 243 9.10 11.78 6.73
N GLN A 244 9.32 11.46 5.46
CA GLN A 244 10.65 11.38 4.87
C GLN A 244 11.40 12.71 4.98
N LEU A 245 10.76 13.82 4.63
CA LEU A 245 11.35 15.16 4.72
C LEU A 245 11.58 15.58 6.17
N LEU A 246 10.68 15.23 7.08
CA LEU A 246 10.84 15.49 8.51
C LEU A 246 12.05 14.72 9.07
N LEU A 247 12.27 13.46 8.68
CA LEU A 247 13.42 12.69 9.11
C LEU A 247 14.74 13.24 8.55
N ILE A 248 14.73 13.80 7.32
CA ILE A 248 15.87 14.53 6.76
C ILE A 248 16.16 15.77 7.60
N GLN A 249 15.14 16.56 7.98
CA GLN A 249 15.30 17.70 8.86
C GLN A 249 15.92 17.30 10.21
N ILE A 250 15.42 16.24 10.84
CA ILE A 250 15.96 15.73 12.12
C ILE A 250 17.42 15.28 11.97
N ALA A 251 17.78 14.63 10.86
CA ALA A 251 19.15 14.24 10.58
C ALA A 251 20.08 15.46 10.46
N GLN A 252 19.61 16.54 9.81
CA GLN A 252 20.32 17.82 9.72
C GLN A 252 20.54 18.43 11.11
N GLU A 253 19.47 18.52 11.92
CA GLU A 253 19.50 19.10 13.26
C GLU A 253 20.43 18.31 14.22
N ARG A 254 20.42 16.97 14.16
CA ARG A 254 21.23 16.10 15.02
C ARG A 254 22.73 16.18 14.72
N LYS A 255 23.09 16.27 13.45
CA LYS A 255 24.49 16.26 13.04
C LYS A 255 25.13 17.64 13.08
N GLY A 256 24.36 18.71 12.89
CA GLY A 256 24.89 20.08 12.84
C GLY A 256 25.96 20.32 11.75
N SER A 257 26.31 19.28 11.01
CA SER A 257 27.28 19.27 9.91
C SER A 257 26.82 18.32 8.81
N LEU A 258 27.35 18.52 7.60
CA LEU A 258 27.08 17.61 6.47
C LEU A 258 27.63 16.21 6.66
N ALA A 259 28.75 16.10 7.41
CA ALA A 259 29.38 14.81 7.64
C ALA A 259 28.47 13.89 8.46
N GLY A 260 28.09 12.76 7.87
CA GLY A 260 27.23 11.75 8.48
C GLY A 260 25.72 12.02 8.35
N MET A 261 25.29 13.08 7.66
CA MET A 261 23.87 13.37 7.44
C MET A 261 23.18 12.28 6.61
N GLY A 262 23.84 11.79 5.56
CA GLY A 262 23.29 10.72 4.71
C GLY A 262 23.14 9.42 5.49
N VAL A 263 24.13 9.05 6.30
CA VAL A 263 24.08 7.88 7.19
C VAL A 263 22.98 8.04 8.24
N GLU A 264 22.87 9.21 8.90
CA GLU A 264 21.82 9.46 9.90
C GLU A 264 20.43 9.37 9.30
N THR A 265 20.22 9.96 8.11
CA THR A 265 18.96 9.86 7.38
C THR A 265 18.63 8.40 7.04
N ALA A 266 19.62 7.62 6.60
CA ALA A 266 19.44 6.20 6.30
C ALA A 266 19.09 5.39 7.56
N ILE A 267 19.75 5.66 8.69
CA ILE A 267 19.47 5.02 9.98
C ILE A 267 18.05 5.32 10.47
N LEU A 268 17.59 6.56 10.32
CA LEU A 268 16.22 6.96 10.70
C LEU A 268 15.15 6.38 9.76
N TRP A 269 15.48 6.24 8.47
CA TRP A 269 14.51 5.76 7.48
C TRP A 269 14.42 4.23 7.42
N MET A 270 15.51 3.52 7.72
CA MET A 270 15.56 2.04 7.67
C MET A 270 14.48 1.35 8.53
N PRO A 271 14.19 1.76 9.77
CA PRO A 271 13.10 1.16 10.56
C PRO A 271 11.72 1.31 9.91
N VAL A 272 11.43 2.47 9.31
CA VAL A 272 10.17 2.70 8.58
C VAL A 272 10.02 1.67 7.45
N VAL A 273 11.09 1.48 6.70
CA VAL A 273 11.18 0.54 5.60
C VAL A 273 10.94 -0.90 6.05
N LEU A 274 11.67 -1.34 7.07
CA LEU A 274 11.50 -2.69 7.64
C LEU A 274 10.07 -2.88 8.16
N GLY A 275 9.50 -1.83 8.76
CA GLY A 275 8.11 -1.81 9.17
C GLY A 275 7.15 -1.99 7.99
N ILE A 276 7.36 -1.28 6.87
CA ILE A 276 6.53 -1.41 5.65
C ILE A 276 6.63 -2.84 5.09
N VAL A 277 7.82 -3.41 5.00
CA VAL A 277 8.01 -4.78 4.51
C VAL A 277 7.27 -5.78 5.39
N PHE A 278 7.50 -5.71 6.71
CA PHE A 278 6.82 -6.59 7.66
C PHE A 278 5.30 -6.42 7.63
N GLY A 279 4.82 -5.18 7.64
CA GLY A 279 3.39 -4.86 7.56
C GLY A 279 2.73 -5.34 6.28
N SER A 280 3.43 -5.27 5.13
CA SER A 280 2.94 -5.76 3.84
C SER A 280 2.81 -7.28 3.83
N LEU A 281 3.78 -8.01 4.40
CA LEU A 281 3.70 -9.46 4.56
C LEU A 281 2.57 -9.85 5.50
N LEU A 282 2.43 -9.14 6.63
CA LEU A 282 1.35 -9.36 7.60
C LEU A 282 -0.03 -9.08 6.99
N ALA A 283 -0.18 -7.95 6.26
CA ALA A 283 -1.42 -7.64 5.54
C ALA A 283 -1.77 -8.71 4.52
N SER A 284 -0.79 -9.16 3.74
CA SER A 284 -0.98 -10.22 2.74
C SER A 284 -1.38 -11.55 3.37
N TRP A 285 -0.79 -11.88 4.51
CA TRP A 285 -1.12 -13.09 5.26
C TRP A 285 -2.53 -13.04 5.85
N ILE A 286 -2.94 -11.91 6.45
CA ILE A 286 -4.27 -11.73 7.05
C ILE A 286 -5.35 -11.64 5.96
N CYS A 287 -5.11 -10.88 4.90
CA CYS A 287 -6.05 -10.74 3.78
C CYS A 287 -6.24 -12.06 3.03
N GLY A 288 -5.19 -12.88 2.89
CA GLY A 288 -5.27 -14.20 2.28
C GLY A 288 -6.06 -14.18 0.96
N ARG A 289 -7.26 -14.80 0.97
CA ARG A 289 -8.19 -14.81 -0.16
C ARG A 289 -9.25 -13.70 -0.12
N ARG A 290 -9.32 -12.95 0.96
CA ARG A 290 -10.31 -11.90 1.18
C ARG A 290 -9.65 -10.61 1.59
N ASN A 291 -10.16 -9.51 1.06
CA ASN A 291 -9.75 -8.17 1.42
C ASN A 291 -10.33 -7.76 2.78
N GLU A 292 -9.51 -7.69 3.82
CA GLU A 292 -9.94 -7.34 5.20
C GLU A 292 -9.79 -5.83 5.44
N LEU A 293 -10.83 -5.06 5.12
CA LEU A 293 -10.84 -3.61 5.27
C LEU A 293 -10.71 -3.13 6.74
N GLY A 294 -10.98 -3.98 7.70
CA GLY A 294 -10.72 -3.69 9.12
C GLY A 294 -9.25 -3.38 9.41
N LEU A 295 -8.31 -3.94 8.64
CA LEU A 295 -6.87 -3.64 8.75
C LEU A 295 -6.54 -2.19 8.45
N VAL A 296 -7.31 -1.51 7.60
CA VAL A 296 -7.11 -0.09 7.27
C VAL A 296 -7.23 0.76 8.53
N VAL A 297 -8.22 0.46 9.38
CA VAL A 297 -8.42 1.15 10.66
C VAL A 297 -7.27 0.86 11.62
N VAL A 298 -6.87 -0.42 11.75
CA VAL A 298 -5.73 -0.83 12.59
C VAL A 298 -4.45 -0.14 12.15
N GLY A 299 -4.17 -0.15 10.84
CA GLY A 299 -3.00 0.50 10.24
C GLY A 299 -2.96 2.00 10.53
N GLY A 300 -4.08 2.69 10.32
CA GLY A 300 -4.19 4.12 10.60
C GLY A 300 -4.01 4.46 12.09
N LEU A 301 -4.56 3.64 13.01
CA LEU A 301 -4.35 3.81 14.45
C LEU A 301 -2.88 3.59 14.85
N LEU A 302 -2.22 2.57 14.30
CA LEU A 302 -0.80 2.32 14.55
C LEU A 302 0.06 3.47 14.05
N MET A 303 -0.20 3.98 12.82
CA MET A 303 0.46 5.19 12.30
C MET A 303 0.28 6.37 13.25
N SER A 304 -0.96 6.63 13.68
CA SER A 304 -1.29 7.74 14.57
C SER A 304 -0.56 7.64 15.90
N VAL A 305 -0.72 6.52 16.61
CA VAL A 305 -0.13 6.32 17.95
C VAL A 305 1.40 6.41 17.87
N ALA A 306 2.01 5.70 16.91
CA ALA A 306 3.47 5.73 16.75
C ALA A 306 3.98 7.14 16.45
N THR A 307 3.31 7.89 15.58
CA THR A 307 3.73 9.24 15.20
C THR A 307 3.52 10.25 16.33
N VAL A 308 2.42 10.14 17.10
CA VAL A 308 2.21 10.97 18.30
C VAL A 308 3.27 10.68 19.36
N LEU A 309 3.58 9.39 19.60
CA LEU A 309 4.61 9.03 20.57
C LEU A 309 6.02 9.49 20.15
N LEU A 310 6.32 9.57 18.85
CA LEU A 310 7.57 10.13 18.35
C LEU A 310 7.75 11.60 18.73
N ALA A 311 6.67 12.36 18.94
CA ALA A 311 6.77 13.74 19.43
C ALA A 311 7.44 13.82 20.83
N PHE A 312 7.25 12.81 21.65
CA PHE A 312 7.75 12.77 23.02
C PHE A 312 9.00 11.88 23.19
N LEU A 313 9.16 10.88 22.30
CA LEU A 313 10.20 9.85 22.37
C LEU A 313 11.07 9.86 21.10
N SER A 314 11.37 11.04 20.55
CA SER A 314 12.13 11.19 19.31
C SER A 314 13.64 10.89 19.45
N SER A 315 14.14 10.70 20.66
CA SER A 315 15.53 10.36 20.95
C SER A 315 15.66 8.96 21.56
N GLY A 316 16.72 8.25 21.18
CA GLY A 316 17.03 6.92 21.71
C GLY A 316 16.45 5.76 20.90
N ILE A 317 16.65 4.54 21.42
CA ILE A 317 16.34 3.28 20.71
C ILE A 317 14.82 3.10 20.50
N SER A 318 14.00 3.69 21.36
CA SER A 318 12.52 3.65 21.26
C SER A 318 12.00 4.33 19.99
N SER A 319 12.67 5.38 19.51
CA SER A 319 12.26 6.08 18.29
C SER A 319 12.33 5.18 17.06
N TYR A 320 13.31 4.28 16.98
CA TYR A 320 13.43 3.33 15.86
C TYR A 320 12.29 2.31 15.87
N GLY A 321 11.89 1.83 17.05
CA GLY A 321 10.73 0.96 17.20
C GLY A 321 9.42 1.65 16.77
N LEU A 322 9.23 2.90 17.16
CA LEU A 322 8.06 3.69 16.77
C LEU A 322 8.03 3.98 15.26
N LEU A 323 9.19 4.28 14.65
CA LEU A 323 9.30 4.43 13.19
C LEU A 323 8.94 3.14 12.45
N ALA A 324 9.39 1.98 12.97
CA ALA A 324 9.03 0.68 12.40
C ALA A 324 7.51 0.40 12.54
N ILE A 325 6.91 0.74 13.68
CA ILE A 325 5.46 0.60 13.90
C ILE A 325 4.68 1.54 12.96
N ALA A 326 5.13 2.78 12.76
CA ALA A 326 4.51 3.71 11.80
C ALA A 326 4.57 3.16 10.37
N GLY A 327 5.71 2.59 9.95
CA GLY A 327 5.86 1.93 8.65
C GLY A 327 4.96 0.71 8.49
N CYS A 328 4.92 -0.16 9.51
CA CYS A 328 4.03 -1.34 9.54
C CYS A 328 2.56 -0.93 9.45
N GLY A 329 2.14 0.06 10.24
CA GLY A 329 0.80 0.64 10.19
C GLY A 329 0.46 1.17 8.79
N GLY A 330 1.41 1.86 8.15
CA GLY A 330 1.26 2.36 6.79
C GLY A 330 0.98 1.27 5.76
N ALA A 331 1.68 0.14 5.85
CA ALA A 331 1.45 -1.00 4.99
C ALA A 331 0.09 -1.69 5.26
N LEU A 332 -0.26 -1.90 6.53
CA LEU A 332 -1.58 -2.42 6.93
C LEU A 332 -2.72 -1.51 6.46
N PHE A 333 -2.47 -0.20 6.36
CA PHE A 333 -3.42 0.79 5.84
C PHE A 333 -3.54 0.71 4.32
N MET A 334 -2.40 0.72 3.60
CA MET A 334 -2.36 0.88 2.14
C MET A 334 -2.73 -0.42 1.39
N VAL A 335 -2.23 -1.58 1.84
CA VAL A 335 -2.37 -2.85 1.08
C VAL A 335 -3.83 -3.25 0.86
N PRO A 336 -4.72 -3.25 1.89
CA PRO A 336 -6.13 -3.58 1.68
C PRO A 336 -6.86 -2.55 0.82
N LEU A 337 -6.52 -1.25 0.92
CA LEU A 337 -7.14 -0.20 0.09
C LEU A 337 -6.78 -0.36 -1.38
N ASN A 338 -5.52 -0.68 -1.70
CA ASN A 338 -5.10 -0.96 -3.08
C ASN A 338 -5.81 -2.18 -3.66
N ALA A 339 -5.89 -3.27 -2.89
CA ALA A 339 -6.60 -4.47 -3.30
C ALA A 339 -8.09 -4.19 -3.53
N TYR A 340 -8.74 -3.45 -2.61
CA TYR A 340 -10.15 -3.09 -2.73
C TYR A 340 -10.43 -2.19 -3.95
N LEU A 341 -9.57 -1.20 -4.20
CA LEU A 341 -9.71 -0.31 -5.36
C LEU A 341 -9.63 -1.09 -6.68
N GLN A 342 -8.70 -2.03 -6.78
CA GLN A 342 -8.50 -2.85 -7.98
C GLN A 342 -9.65 -3.86 -8.19
N ASP A 343 -10.17 -4.43 -7.11
CA ASP A 343 -11.29 -5.38 -7.15
C ASP A 343 -12.60 -4.70 -7.53
N ARG A 344 -12.83 -3.49 -7.00
CA ARG A 344 -14.03 -2.69 -7.27
C ARG A 344 -14.07 -2.07 -8.67
N ALA A 345 -12.89 -1.84 -9.26
CA ALA A 345 -12.78 -1.22 -10.57
C ALA A 345 -13.33 -2.15 -11.67
N PRO A 346 -14.19 -1.66 -12.59
CA PRO A 346 -14.64 -2.43 -13.75
C PRO A 346 -13.44 -2.95 -14.55
N GLU A 347 -13.51 -4.17 -15.05
CA GLU A 347 -12.38 -4.79 -15.77
C GLU A 347 -11.91 -3.95 -16.97
N SER A 348 -12.86 -3.34 -17.69
CA SER A 348 -12.58 -2.47 -18.83
C SER A 348 -11.93 -1.13 -18.47
N GLU A 349 -12.09 -0.66 -17.22
CA GLU A 349 -11.64 0.66 -16.77
C GLU A 349 -10.58 0.60 -15.65
N ARG A 350 -10.16 -0.60 -15.26
CA ARG A 350 -9.20 -0.80 -14.15
C ARG A 350 -7.91 0.01 -14.32
N GLY A 351 -7.38 0.08 -15.55
CA GLY A 351 -6.20 0.88 -15.87
C GLY A 351 -6.43 2.38 -15.64
N LEU A 352 -7.60 2.89 -15.99
CA LEU A 352 -7.98 4.30 -15.80
C LEU A 352 -8.12 4.64 -14.30
N VAL A 353 -8.74 3.74 -13.54
CA VAL A 353 -8.90 3.88 -12.08
C VAL A 353 -7.54 3.93 -11.37
N ILE A 354 -6.62 3.03 -11.74
CA ILE A 354 -5.24 3.02 -11.20
C ILE A 354 -4.50 4.31 -11.58
N SER A 355 -4.63 4.77 -12.84
CA SER A 355 -4.01 6.02 -13.31
C SER A 355 -4.52 7.23 -12.53
N ALA A 356 -5.83 7.32 -12.32
CA ALA A 356 -6.46 8.40 -11.54
C ALA A 356 -6.03 8.35 -10.05
N SER A 357 -5.93 7.16 -9.46
CA SER A 357 -5.39 7.00 -8.11
C SER A 357 -3.94 7.47 -8.02
N ASN A 358 -3.10 7.13 -8.99
CA ASN A 358 -1.71 7.58 -9.05
C ASN A 358 -1.60 9.11 -9.17
N LEU A 359 -2.51 9.76 -9.88
CA LEU A 359 -2.58 11.23 -9.90
C LEU A 359 -2.85 11.78 -8.48
N CYS A 360 -3.83 11.22 -7.76
CA CYS A 360 -4.11 11.61 -6.37
C CYS A 360 -2.88 11.40 -5.47
N ASN A 361 -2.16 10.29 -5.63
CA ASN A 361 -0.94 9.97 -4.87
C ASN A 361 0.15 11.02 -5.12
N ASN A 362 0.38 11.40 -6.38
CA ASN A 362 1.38 12.39 -6.75
C ASN A 362 0.99 13.81 -6.23
N LEU A 363 -0.28 14.19 -6.33
CA LEU A 363 -0.76 15.45 -5.77
C LEU A 363 -0.60 15.49 -4.23
N ALA A 364 -0.87 14.40 -3.54
CA ALA A 364 -0.63 14.29 -2.11
C ALA A 364 0.87 14.40 -1.77
N GLY A 365 1.74 13.84 -2.61
CA GLY A 365 3.20 14.00 -2.51
C GLY A 365 3.64 15.46 -2.65
N VAL A 366 3.13 16.18 -3.66
CA VAL A 366 3.38 17.63 -3.82
C VAL A 366 2.91 18.41 -2.60
N PHE A 367 1.70 18.12 -2.13
CA PHE A 367 1.15 18.77 -0.93
C PHE A 367 2.02 18.51 0.30
N ALA A 368 2.50 17.29 0.48
CA ALA A 368 3.38 16.92 1.60
C ALA A 368 4.70 17.70 1.57
N VAL A 369 5.31 17.85 0.39
CA VAL A 369 6.54 18.64 0.21
C VAL A 369 6.29 20.11 0.58
N VAL A 370 5.23 20.71 0.06
CA VAL A 370 4.88 22.11 0.34
C VAL A 370 4.56 22.31 1.83
N ALA A 371 3.78 21.41 2.42
CA ALA A 371 3.41 21.48 3.83
C ALA A 371 4.64 21.39 4.74
N GLN A 372 5.54 20.43 4.51
CA GLN A 372 6.73 20.27 5.33
C GLN A 372 7.72 21.44 5.14
N MET A 373 7.86 21.96 3.91
CA MET A 373 8.61 23.18 3.65
C MET A 373 8.07 24.37 4.43
N ALA A 374 6.74 24.54 4.47
CA ALA A 374 6.10 25.62 5.24
C ALA A 374 6.35 25.45 6.74
N CYS A 375 6.24 24.22 7.28
CA CYS A 375 6.56 23.93 8.68
C CYS A 375 8.01 24.29 9.02
N LYS A 376 8.97 23.92 8.19
CA LYS A 376 10.39 24.24 8.40
C LYS A 376 10.65 25.74 8.32
N LYS A 377 10.10 26.44 7.32
CA LYS A 377 10.23 27.90 7.17
C LYS A 377 9.61 28.70 8.32
N SER A 378 8.53 28.20 8.91
CA SER A 378 7.92 28.81 10.10
C SER A 378 8.69 28.54 11.39
N GLY A 379 9.79 27.80 11.34
CA GLY A 379 10.54 27.41 12.54
C GLY A 379 9.84 26.37 13.41
N MET A 380 8.85 25.64 12.87
CA MET A 380 8.10 24.66 13.63
C MET A 380 9.00 23.50 14.04
N PRO A 381 9.20 23.23 15.35
CA PRO A 381 10.08 22.18 15.81
C PRO A 381 9.54 20.78 15.42
N ALA A 382 10.43 19.82 15.25
CA ALA A 382 10.10 18.47 14.78
C ALA A 382 9.01 17.78 15.62
N TRP A 383 9.01 17.96 16.93
CA TRP A 383 8.01 17.35 17.81
C TRP A 383 6.58 17.85 17.53
N ILE A 384 6.39 19.14 17.20
CA ILE A 384 5.07 19.65 16.80
C ILE A 384 4.66 19.06 15.46
N GLN A 385 5.60 18.93 14.51
CA GLN A 385 5.32 18.32 13.20
C GLN A 385 4.86 16.87 13.35
N PHE A 386 5.47 16.09 14.26
CA PHE A 386 5.00 14.74 14.61
C PHE A 386 3.59 14.75 15.22
N LEU A 387 3.27 15.71 16.13
CA LEU A 387 1.93 15.84 16.70
C LEU A 387 0.88 16.16 15.63
N VAL A 388 1.17 17.10 14.73
CA VAL A 388 0.27 17.48 13.63
C VAL A 388 0.04 16.29 12.71
N LEU A 389 1.11 15.61 12.30
CA LEU A 389 1.03 14.44 11.42
C LEU A 389 0.27 13.29 12.08
N GLY A 390 0.57 12.98 13.35
CA GLY A 390 -0.11 11.96 14.13
C GLY A 390 -1.57 12.29 14.41
N GLY A 391 -1.89 13.55 14.69
CA GLY A 391 -3.25 14.05 14.85
C GLY A 391 -4.07 13.92 13.56
N LEU A 392 -3.47 14.22 12.41
CA LEU A 392 -4.11 14.01 11.11
C LEU A 392 -4.38 12.51 10.86
N CYS A 393 -3.42 11.63 11.18
CA CYS A 393 -3.62 10.19 11.14
C CYS A 393 -4.74 9.74 12.09
N ALA A 394 -4.83 10.28 13.30
CA ALA A 394 -5.91 10.02 14.24
C ALA A 394 -7.27 10.40 13.65
N TRP A 395 -7.37 11.59 13.08
CA TRP A 395 -8.60 12.07 12.46
C TRP A 395 -9.06 11.18 11.31
N VAL A 396 -8.14 10.80 10.42
CA VAL A 396 -8.42 9.86 9.32
C VAL A 396 -8.85 8.49 9.86
N SER A 397 -8.16 7.98 10.90
CA SER A 397 -8.49 6.68 11.50
C SER A 397 -9.86 6.68 12.18
N LEU A 398 -10.22 7.76 12.87
CA LEU A 398 -11.55 7.93 13.47
C LEU A 398 -12.65 8.04 12.41
N TYR A 399 -12.37 8.73 11.30
CA TYR A 399 -13.27 8.77 10.15
C TYR A 399 -13.49 7.36 9.57
N LEU A 400 -12.42 6.59 9.37
CA LEU A 400 -12.48 5.22 8.88
C LEU A 400 -13.18 4.28 9.86
N LEU A 401 -12.95 4.45 11.17
CA LEU A 401 -13.65 3.68 12.20
C LEU A 401 -15.18 3.93 12.14
N ARG A 402 -15.61 5.16 11.85
CA ARG A 402 -17.04 5.47 11.64
C ARG A 402 -17.58 4.89 10.34
N LEU A 403 -16.73 4.75 9.33
CA LEU A 403 -17.11 4.23 8.01
C LEU A 403 -17.13 2.69 7.97
N LEU A 404 -16.18 2.05 8.65
CA LEU A 404 -15.93 0.60 8.65
C LEU A 404 -16.04 -0.03 10.05
N PRO A 405 -17.04 0.33 10.88
CA PRO A 405 -17.09 -0.16 12.25
C PRO A 405 -17.28 -1.67 12.32
N LYS A 406 -18.09 -2.23 11.41
CA LYS A 406 -18.34 -3.68 11.34
C LYS A 406 -17.08 -4.46 10.94
N ASP A 407 -16.37 -4.00 9.90
CA ASP A 407 -15.15 -4.67 9.43
C ASP A 407 -14.04 -4.65 10.48
N PHE A 408 -13.85 -3.50 11.14
CA PHE A 408 -12.89 -3.36 12.22
C PHE A 408 -13.22 -4.27 13.41
N LEU A 409 -14.46 -4.21 13.90
CA LEU A 409 -14.86 -4.98 15.07
C LEU A 409 -14.84 -6.48 14.79
N ARG A 410 -15.27 -6.89 13.60
CA ARG A 410 -15.15 -8.27 13.15
C ARG A 410 -13.70 -8.74 13.14
N LEU A 411 -12.79 -7.95 12.59
CA LEU A 411 -11.36 -8.27 12.60
C LEU A 411 -10.82 -8.46 14.01
N VAL A 412 -11.18 -7.55 14.93
CA VAL A 412 -10.77 -7.63 16.34
C VAL A 412 -11.34 -8.88 17.01
N VAL A 413 -12.65 -9.12 16.86
CA VAL A 413 -13.30 -10.30 17.46
C VAL A 413 -12.67 -11.59 16.93
N LEU A 414 -12.52 -11.74 15.61
CA LEU A 414 -11.92 -12.95 15.04
C LEU A 414 -10.44 -13.09 15.42
N GLY A 415 -9.70 -11.98 15.55
CA GLY A 415 -8.32 -11.98 16.04
C GLY A 415 -8.22 -12.48 17.48
N VAL A 416 -9.11 -12.02 18.37
CA VAL A 416 -9.20 -12.47 19.76
C VAL A 416 -9.51 -13.97 19.81
N PHE A 417 -10.52 -14.43 19.05
CA PHE A 417 -10.85 -15.86 19.03
C PHE A 417 -9.71 -16.73 18.52
N ARG A 418 -9.01 -16.30 17.47
CA ARG A 418 -7.81 -17.02 16.96
C ARG A 418 -6.65 -17.05 17.95
N SER A 419 -6.56 -16.05 18.82
CA SER A 419 -5.50 -15.98 19.86
C SER A 419 -5.82 -16.88 21.06
N ILE A 420 -7.11 -16.96 21.43
CA ILE A 420 -7.56 -17.79 22.57
C ILE A 420 -7.67 -19.26 22.16
N TYR A 421 -8.23 -19.52 20.98
CA TYR A 421 -8.47 -20.87 20.47
C TYR A 421 -7.46 -21.23 19.37
N ARG A 422 -6.76 -22.36 19.53
CA ARG A 422 -5.88 -22.90 18.48
C ARG A 422 -6.72 -23.56 17.39
N ILE A 423 -7.35 -22.73 16.54
CA ILE A 423 -8.25 -23.19 15.50
C ILE A 423 -7.44 -23.85 14.37
N ARG A 424 -7.67 -25.15 14.15
CA ARG A 424 -7.14 -25.89 13.01
C ARG A 424 -8.28 -26.18 12.04
N SER A 425 -8.27 -25.56 10.88
CA SER A 425 -9.29 -25.75 9.85
C SER A 425 -8.79 -26.72 8.78
N VAL A 426 -9.55 -27.78 8.50
CA VAL A 426 -9.27 -28.77 7.45
C VAL A 426 -10.41 -28.69 6.43
N GLY A 427 -10.10 -28.77 5.14
CA GLY A 427 -11.13 -28.72 4.06
C GLY A 427 -11.68 -27.32 3.75
N HIS A 428 -11.21 -26.24 4.39
CA HIS A 428 -11.69 -24.87 4.13
C HIS A 428 -11.49 -24.42 2.68
N ARG A 429 -10.61 -25.10 1.91
CA ARG A 429 -10.36 -24.82 0.49
C ARG A 429 -11.46 -25.34 -0.42
N GLU A 430 -12.31 -26.23 0.06
CA GLU A 430 -13.45 -26.78 -0.66
C GLU A 430 -14.62 -25.81 -0.74
N ILE A 431 -14.62 -24.76 0.11
CA ILE A 431 -15.63 -23.69 0.03
C ILE A 431 -15.35 -22.87 -1.23
N PRO A 432 -16.28 -22.85 -2.21
CA PRO A 432 -16.14 -22.06 -3.43
C PRO A 432 -15.87 -20.58 -3.14
N SER A 433 -14.97 -19.97 -3.92
CA SER A 433 -14.65 -18.54 -3.79
C SER A 433 -15.84 -17.64 -4.12
N GLU A 434 -16.73 -18.09 -4.99
CA GLU A 434 -17.91 -17.36 -5.46
C GLU A 434 -19.17 -18.23 -5.38
N GLY A 435 -20.34 -17.57 -5.51
CA GLY A 435 -21.63 -18.25 -5.46
C GLY A 435 -22.13 -18.55 -4.04
N GLY A 436 -23.40 -18.93 -3.93
CA GLY A 436 -24.01 -19.29 -2.65
C GLY A 436 -23.56 -20.65 -2.14
N VAL A 437 -23.31 -20.75 -0.84
CA VAL A 437 -22.91 -22.00 -0.18
C VAL A 437 -23.69 -22.16 1.11
N LEU A 438 -24.34 -23.30 1.30
CA LEU A 438 -24.98 -23.64 2.55
C LEU A 438 -24.04 -24.52 3.39
N LEU A 439 -23.53 -23.97 4.50
CA LEU A 439 -22.81 -24.70 5.52
C LEU A 439 -23.81 -25.34 6.50
N VAL A 440 -23.60 -26.59 6.81
CA VAL A 440 -24.40 -27.34 7.78
C VAL A 440 -23.46 -27.83 8.88
N ALA A 441 -23.57 -27.26 10.09
CA ALA A 441 -22.63 -27.50 11.17
C ALA A 441 -23.31 -28.05 12.43
N ASN A 442 -22.58 -28.80 13.25
CA ASN A 442 -23.02 -29.19 14.59
C ASN A 442 -22.98 -27.96 15.53
N HIS A 443 -23.78 -27.99 16.62
CA HIS A 443 -23.94 -26.86 17.52
C HIS A 443 -23.59 -27.26 18.97
N LEU A 444 -22.38 -26.93 19.39
CA LEU A 444 -21.82 -27.34 20.68
C LEU A 444 -21.83 -26.22 21.73
N THR A 445 -21.58 -24.98 21.30
CA THR A 445 -21.34 -23.85 22.20
C THR A 445 -21.94 -22.55 21.69
N TYR A 446 -22.07 -21.55 22.57
CA TYR A 446 -22.49 -20.19 22.20
C TYR A 446 -21.51 -19.45 21.28
N ILE A 447 -20.26 -19.92 21.18
CA ILE A 447 -19.22 -19.28 20.38
C ILE A 447 -18.98 -19.96 19.02
N ASP A 448 -19.72 -20.99 18.68
CA ASP A 448 -19.57 -21.76 17.42
C ASP A 448 -19.55 -20.86 16.18
N ALA A 449 -20.42 -19.84 16.15
CA ALA A 449 -20.50 -18.88 15.05
C ALA A 449 -19.18 -18.10 14.86
N PHE A 450 -18.51 -17.74 15.95
CA PHE A 450 -17.23 -17.03 15.90
C PHE A 450 -16.10 -17.95 15.44
N VAL A 451 -16.06 -19.18 15.94
CA VAL A 451 -15.04 -20.17 15.56
C VAL A 451 -15.18 -20.55 14.08
N LEU A 452 -16.39 -20.81 13.59
CA LEU A 452 -16.65 -21.05 12.18
C LEU A 452 -16.29 -19.83 11.33
N SER A 453 -16.66 -18.62 11.75
CA SER A 453 -16.29 -17.39 11.05
C SER A 453 -14.78 -17.16 11.00
N ALA A 454 -14.05 -17.54 12.06
CA ALA A 454 -12.59 -17.48 12.10
C ALA A 454 -11.92 -18.52 11.19
N SER A 455 -12.60 -19.65 10.91
CA SER A 455 -12.10 -20.75 10.09
C SER A 455 -12.44 -20.61 8.60
N CYS A 456 -13.51 -19.90 8.27
CA CYS A 456 -14.03 -19.78 6.91
C CYS A 456 -13.35 -18.66 6.13
N PRO A 457 -12.94 -18.91 4.87
CA PRO A 457 -12.34 -17.86 4.00
C PRO A 457 -13.36 -16.81 3.55
N ARG A 458 -14.66 -17.05 3.74
CA ARG A 458 -15.76 -16.15 3.34
C ARG A 458 -16.61 -15.76 4.55
N PRO A 459 -17.26 -14.58 4.54
CA PRO A 459 -18.21 -14.21 5.59
C PRO A 459 -19.35 -15.19 5.66
N ILE A 460 -19.66 -15.64 6.86
CA ILE A 460 -20.79 -16.53 7.11
C ILE A 460 -21.95 -15.70 7.69
N ARG A 461 -23.13 -15.88 7.15
CA ARG A 461 -24.39 -15.39 7.72
C ARG A 461 -25.07 -16.54 8.48
N PHE A 462 -25.30 -16.38 9.75
CA PHE A 462 -25.91 -17.40 10.59
C PHE A 462 -27.42 -17.20 10.68
N LEU A 463 -28.16 -18.30 10.75
CA LEU A 463 -29.57 -18.27 11.13
C LEU A 463 -29.68 -18.23 12.65
N MET A 464 -30.33 -17.22 13.21
CA MET A 464 -30.45 -17.02 14.65
C MET A 464 -31.89 -16.67 15.03
N PHE A 465 -32.39 -17.17 16.15
CA PHE A 465 -33.73 -16.85 16.63
C PHE A 465 -33.89 -15.34 16.84
N ALA A 466 -35.06 -14.81 16.42
CA ALA A 466 -35.38 -13.39 16.50
C ALA A 466 -35.29 -12.84 17.91
N ASP A 467 -35.71 -13.61 18.92
CA ASP A 467 -35.63 -13.25 20.33
C ASP A 467 -34.20 -12.97 20.81
N CYS A 468 -33.20 -13.61 20.19
CA CYS A 468 -31.79 -13.34 20.47
C CYS A 468 -31.35 -11.94 20.07
N PHE A 469 -32.03 -11.31 19.08
CA PHE A 469 -31.71 -9.93 18.66
C PHE A 469 -32.19 -8.87 19.65
N GLU A 470 -33.12 -9.22 20.55
CA GLU A 470 -33.60 -8.34 21.61
C GLU A 470 -32.55 -8.18 22.73
N ASN A 471 -31.73 -9.19 22.96
CA ASN A 471 -30.61 -9.09 23.89
C ASN A 471 -29.56 -8.12 23.37
N LYS A 472 -29.18 -7.13 24.19
CA LYS A 472 -28.29 -6.02 23.82
C LYS A 472 -26.94 -6.47 23.25
N TRP A 473 -26.31 -7.48 23.87
CA TRP A 473 -25.00 -8.00 23.52
C TRP A 473 -25.06 -9.04 22.39
N VAL A 474 -26.00 -9.98 22.49
CA VAL A 474 -26.17 -11.02 21.48
C VAL A 474 -26.69 -10.42 20.17
N GLY A 475 -27.66 -9.52 20.25
CA GLY A 475 -28.18 -8.82 19.08
C GLY A 475 -27.17 -7.89 18.40
N PHE A 476 -26.23 -7.31 19.19
CA PHE A 476 -25.11 -6.58 18.62
C PHE A 476 -24.19 -7.52 17.83
N GLY A 477 -23.80 -8.66 18.39
CA GLY A 477 -23.01 -9.69 17.70
C GLY A 477 -23.73 -10.23 16.45
N ALA A 478 -25.01 -10.52 16.55
CA ALA A 478 -25.84 -10.97 15.44
C ALA A 478 -25.81 -9.97 14.27
N ARG A 479 -25.99 -8.68 14.54
CA ARG A 479 -25.91 -7.61 13.55
C ARG A 479 -24.49 -7.42 12.97
N LEU A 480 -23.47 -7.66 13.78
CA LEU A 480 -22.07 -7.58 13.32
C LEU A 480 -21.74 -8.64 12.26
N PHE A 481 -22.30 -9.83 12.41
CA PHE A 481 -22.10 -10.95 11.48
C PHE A 481 -23.23 -11.08 10.46
N ASP A 482 -24.07 -10.06 10.31
CA ASP A 482 -25.22 -10.05 9.40
C ASP A 482 -26.10 -11.32 9.52
N ALA A 483 -26.31 -11.78 10.76
CA ALA A 483 -27.14 -12.94 11.04
C ALA A 483 -28.57 -12.72 10.55
N LEU A 484 -29.19 -13.79 10.07
CA LEU A 484 -30.56 -13.78 9.56
C LEU A 484 -31.52 -14.16 10.69
N PRO A 485 -32.47 -13.28 11.06
CA PRO A 485 -33.44 -13.60 12.10
C PRO A 485 -34.41 -14.68 11.62
N ILE A 486 -34.62 -15.69 12.47
CA ILE A 486 -35.62 -16.74 12.25
C ILE A 486 -36.64 -16.74 13.39
N SER A 487 -37.89 -16.99 13.10
CA SER A 487 -38.96 -17.17 14.07
C SER A 487 -39.37 -18.63 14.16
N SER A 488 -39.59 -19.15 15.35
CA SER A 488 -40.11 -20.49 15.57
C SER A 488 -41.50 -20.68 14.97
N THR A 489 -42.26 -19.59 14.88
CA THR A 489 -43.64 -19.59 14.33
C THR A 489 -43.69 -19.35 12.82
N ARG A 490 -42.60 -18.84 12.19
CA ARG A 490 -42.52 -18.50 10.76
C ARG A 490 -41.34 -19.16 10.07
N ALA A 491 -41.23 -20.48 10.19
CA ALA A 491 -40.12 -21.25 9.58
C ALA A 491 -40.02 -21.02 8.06
N ARG A 492 -41.14 -20.71 7.39
CA ARG A 492 -41.18 -20.40 5.95
C ARG A 492 -40.39 -19.13 5.60
N ASP A 493 -40.46 -18.09 6.43
CA ASP A 493 -39.78 -16.81 6.20
C ASP A 493 -38.25 -17.00 6.35
N ALA A 494 -37.81 -17.82 7.28
CA ALA A 494 -36.43 -18.21 7.45
C ALA A 494 -35.87 -18.91 6.19
N ILE A 495 -36.62 -19.87 5.62
CA ILE A 495 -36.22 -20.56 4.39
C ILE A 495 -36.15 -19.59 3.22
N VAL A 496 -37.07 -18.62 3.12
CA VAL A 496 -37.07 -17.60 2.06
C VAL A 496 -35.83 -16.72 2.19
N SER A 497 -35.62 -16.12 3.36
CA SER A 497 -34.50 -15.18 3.61
C SER A 497 -33.13 -15.85 3.43
N ALA A 498 -32.96 -17.09 3.91
CA ALA A 498 -31.74 -17.85 3.72
C ALA A 498 -31.51 -18.19 2.24
N SER A 499 -32.56 -18.59 1.52
CA SER A 499 -32.44 -18.92 0.09
C SER A 499 -32.15 -17.69 -0.76
N GLU A 500 -32.68 -16.52 -0.43
CA GLU A 500 -32.38 -15.26 -1.11
C GLU A 500 -30.93 -14.83 -0.88
N ALA A 501 -30.43 -14.91 0.37
CA ALA A 501 -29.04 -14.64 0.68
C ALA A 501 -28.08 -15.56 -0.09
N LEU A 502 -28.41 -16.86 -0.19
CA LEU A 502 -27.65 -17.83 -0.97
C LEU A 502 -27.66 -17.50 -2.46
N LYS A 503 -28.81 -17.12 -3.04
CA LYS A 503 -28.91 -16.70 -4.46
C LYS A 503 -28.09 -15.44 -4.75
N GLN A 504 -27.91 -14.58 -3.76
CA GLN A 504 -27.05 -13.40 -3.84
C GLN A 504 -25.55 -13.74 -3.66
N GLY A 505 -25.22 -15.02 -3.57
CA GLY A 505 -23.84 -15.48 -3.44
C GLY A 505 -23.32 -15.54 -2.00
N ALA A 506 -24.13 -15.39 -0.97
CA ALA A 506 -23.69 -15.46 0.41
C ALA A 506 -23.36 -16.90 0.86
N VAL A 507 -22.47 -17.03 1.84
CA VAL A 507 -22.31 -18.27 2.62
C VAL A 507 -23.29 -18.17 3.81
N VAL A 508 -24.21 -19.10 3.89
CA VAL A 508 -25.17 -19.21 5.00
C VAL A 508 -24.87 -20.44 5.81
N CYS A 509 -24.80 -20.32 7.14
CA CYS A 509 -24.62 -21.46 8.03
C CYS A 509 -25.92 -21.74 8.80
N VAL A 510 -26.26 -23.02 8.83
CA VAL A 510 -27.39 -23.55 9.59
C VAL A 510 -26.88 -24.59 10.57
N PHE A 511 -27.37 -24.50 11.81
CA PHE A 511 -27.23 -25.58 12.79
C PHE A 511 -28.52 -26.42 12.73
N PRO A 512 -28.50 -27.59 12.06
CA PRO A 512 -29.73 -28.33 11.77
C PRO A 512 -30.36 -28.95 13.01
N GLU A 513 -29.62 -29.03 14.11
CA GLU A 513 -30.09 -29.48 15.42
C GLU A 513 -31.15 -28.53 16.00
N GLY A 514 -31.02 -27.23 15.67
CA GLY A 514 -31.93 -26.16 16.12
C GLY A 514 -31.83 -25.83 17.59
N GLN A 515 -30.87 -26.40 18.31
CA GLN A 515 -30.53 -26.13 19.69
C GLN A 515 -29.07 -26.51 19.97
N LEU A 516 -28.51 -25.96 21.05
CA LEU A 516 -27.19 -26.35 21.53
C LEU A 516 -27.21 -27.78 22.07
N SER A 517 -26.16 -28.55 21.76
CA SER A 517 -25.99 -29.90 22.31
C SER A 517 -25.85 -29.84 23.85
N ARG A 518 -26.57 -30.69 24.53
CA ARG A 518 -26.47 -30.85 26.01
C ARG A 518 -25.59 -32.03 26.43
N THR A 519 -25.17 -32.84 25.49
CA THR A 519 -24.41 -34.08 25.73
C THR A 519 -23.05 -34.09 25.02
N GLY A 520 -22.74 -33.04 24.24
CA GLY A 520 -21.53 -33.00 23.38
C GLY A 520 -21.63 -33.82 22.10
N GLY A 521 -22.69 -34.63 21.97
CA GLY A 521 -22.96 -35.41 20.76
C GLY A 521 -23.87 -34.65 19.78
N LEU A 522 -23.98 -35.20 18.56
CA LEU A 522 -24.86 -34.69 17.53
C LEU A 522 -26.33 -35.01 17.89
N SER A 523 -27.17 -34.01 17.91
CA SER A 523 -28.62 -34.15 18.13
C SER A 523 -29.36 -34.48 16.84
N GLU A 524 -30.70 -34.70 16.94
CA GLU A 524 -31.54 -34.98 15.77
C GLU A 524 -31.47 -33.87 14.71
N ILE A 525 -31.18 -34.24 13.47
CA ILE A 525 -31.01 -33.32 12.36
C ILE A 525 -32.37 -33.01 11.72
N LYS A 526 -32.82 -31.76 11.84
CA LYS A 526 -34.05 -31.27 11.22
C LYS A 526 -33.85 -31.02 9.71
N ARG A 527 -34.88 -31.43 8.91
CA ARG A 527 -34.80 -31.39 7.43
C ARG A 527 -34.91 -29.99 6.81
N GLY A 528 -35.02 -28.92 7.60
CA GLY A 528 -35.14 -27.52 7.11
C GLY A 528 -34.02 -27.07 6.16
N TYR A 529 -32.80 -27.49 6.40
CA TYR A 529 -31.66 -27.15 5.54
C TYR A 529 -31.80 -27.71 4.11
N GLN A 530 -32.45 -28.88 3.93
CA GLN A 530 -32.69 -29.46 2.61
C GLN A 530 -33.64 -28.58 1.77
N MET A 531 -34.65 -27.98 2.42
CA MET A 531 -35.59 -27.07 1.76
C MET A 531 -34.90 -25.78 1.33
N ILE A 532 -33.98 -25.24 2.17
CA ILE A 532 -33.15 -24.07 1.84
C ILE A 532 -32.26 -24.38 0.63
N ALA A 533 -31.52 -25.49 0.67
CA ALA A 533 -30.62 -25.92 -0.40
C ALA A 533 -31.35 -26.11 -1.74
N LYS A 534 -32.49 -26.82 -1.71
CA LYS A 534 -33.31 -27.06 -2.90
C LYS A 534 -33.86 -25.76 -3.49
N LYS A 535 -34.30 -24.82 -2.64
CA LYS A 535 -34.87 -23.54 -3.10
C LYS A 535 -33.80 -22.59 -3.62
N ALA A 536 -32.58 -22.64 -3.05
CA ALA A 536 -31.44 -21.81 -3.47
C ALA A 536 -30.71 -22.40 -4.68
N GLY A 537 -30.72 -23.70 -4.89
CA GLY A 537 -29.93 -24.38 -5.93
C GLY A 537 -28.43 -24.31 -5.68
N CYS A 538 -28.00 -24.33 -4.41
CA CYS A 538 -26.60 -24.17 -4.02
C CYS A 538 -25.99 -25.45 -3.43
N PRO A 539 -24.66 -25.60 -3.46
CA PRO A 539 -23.97 -26.71 -2.81
C PRO A 539 -24.14 -26.67 -1.30
N VAL A 540 -24.24 -27.86 -0.69
CA VAL A 540 -24.30 -28.05 0.76
C VAL A 540 -22.95 -28.62 1.20
N ILE A 541 -22.28 -27.95 2.14
CA ILE A 541 -20.98 -28.37 2.69
C ILE A 541 -21.17 -28.66 4.17
N PRO A 542 -20.96 -29.91 4.61
CA PRO A 542 -20.97 -30.21 6.03
C PRO A 542 -19.70 -29.65 6.69
N ALA A 543 -19.89 -29.06 7.87
CA ALA A 543 -18.83 -28.59 8.74
C ALA A 543 -18.96 -29.26 10.12
N TYR A 544 -17.87 -29.81 10.63
CA TYR A 544 -17.86 -30.43 11.93
C TYR A 544 -16.86 -29.71 12.84
N MET A 545 -17.34 -29.29 14.01
CA MET A 545 -16.52 -28.69 15.04
C MET A 545 -16.24 -29.72 16.13
N ASP A 546 -14.98 -29.82 16.52
CA ASP A 546 -14.50 -30.69 17.57
C ASP A 546 -13.69 -29.90 18.60
N GLY A 547 -13.60 -30.43 19.84
CA GLY A 547 -12.81 -29.84 20.91
C GLY A 547 -13.41 -28.58 21.57
N LEU A 548 -14.64 -28.19 21.23
CA LEU A 548 -15.33 -27.05 21.88
C LEU A 548 -16.20 -27.47 23.06
N TRP A 549 -16.58 -28.75 23.12
CA TRP A 549 -17.28 -29.32 24.26
C TRP A 549 -16.35 -29.38 25.47
N GLY A 550 -16.82 -29.01 26.67
CA GLY A 550 -15.98 -28.83 27.83
C GLY A 550 -15.43 -27.42 28.02
N SER A 551 -15.70 -26.51 27.09
CA SER A 551 -15.37 -25.10 27.29
C SER A 551 -16.40 -24.42 28.21
N ILE A 552 -16.02 -23.28 28.81
CA ILE A 552 -16.91 -22.45 29.63
C ILE A 552 -18.16 -21.94 28.88
N TRP A 553 -18.22 -22.13 27.57
CA TRP A 553 -19.33 -21.71 26.69
C TRP A 553 -20.24 -22.89 26.32
N SER A 554 -19.97 -24.10 26.79
CA SER A 554 -20.77 -25.29 26.56
C SER A 554 -21.68 -25.59 27.78
N PHE A 555 -22.60 -26.53 27.62
CA PHE A 555 -23.41 -27.07 28.71
C PHE A 555 -22.72 -28.23 29.48
N SER A 556 -21.41 -28.44 29.27
CA SER A 556 -20.66 -29.41 30.07
C SER A 556 -20.50 -28.86 31.51
N GLU A 557 -20.92 -29.64 32.49
CA GLU A 557 -20.64 -29.39 33.90
C GLU A 557 -19.13 -29.53 34.21
#